data_1e5e12a3ce2848cd21d0ce93db8b85ff
#
_entry.id   1e5e12a3ce2848cd21d0ce93db8b85ff
#
_cell.length_a   1.000
_cell.length_b   1.000
_cell.length_c   1.000
_cell.angle_alpha   90.00
_cell.angle_beta   90.00
_cell.angle_gamma   90.00
#
_symmetry.space_group_name_H-M   'P 1'
#
loop_
_entity.id
_entity.type
_entity.pdbx_description
1 polymer ?
#
loop_
_entity_poly.entity_id
_entity_poly.type
_entity_poly.pdbx_seq_one_letter_code
_entity_poly.pdbx_strand_id
1 'polypeptide(L)'
;EEYTPGRVLSLWGQTSLADERLQFGPEEICARHLPRGTSLKLGVYTAKGRISAESLGQRLTVSCEVHPIAQCADHGCNVELYLNPDVMELETLGVLARLAPGQSTHHTEFWTLEPLSEG
;
A
#
# COMPACT_ATOMS: atom_id res chain seq x y z
N GLU A 1 19.35 -8.43 7.01
CA GLU A 1 19.92 -9.73 7.35
C GLU A 1 19.25 -10.84 6.56
N GLU A 2 20.04 -11.77 6.06
CA GLU A 2 19.55 -12.79 5.14
C GLU A 2 18.66 -13.86 5.79
N TYR A 3 18.67 -13.96 7.11
CA TYR A 3 17.91 -15.00 7.82
C TYR A 3 16.53 -14.56 8.30
N THR A 4 16.19 -13.30 8.12
CA THR A 4 14.88 -12.77 8.50
C THR A 4 14.19 -12.13 7.29
N PRO A 5 12.86 -12.34 7.14
CA PRO A 5 12.14 -11.68 6.04
C PRO A 5 12.21 -10.16 6.17
N GLY A 6 12.62 -9.51 5.09
CA GLY A 6 12.67 -8.05 5.01
C GLY A 6 11.56 -7.45 4.17
N ARG A 7 10.75 -8.29 3.53
CA ARG A 7 9.62 -7.88 2.70
C ARG A 7 8.41 -8.73 3.02
N VAL A 8 7.25 -8.13 2.95
CA VAL A 8 5.97 -8.80 3.18
C VAL A 8 5.05 -8.48 2.02
N LEU A 9 4.35 -9.49 1.56
CA LEU A 9 3.25 -9.33 0.61
C LEU A 9 2.06 -10.10 1.18
N SER A 10 0.99 -9.38 1.48
CA SER A 10 -0.26 -9.96 1.95
C SER A 10 -1.31 -9.84 0.86
N LEU A 11 -1.98 -10.95 0.55
CA LEU A 11 -3.02 -11.00 -0.46
C LEU A 11 -4.34 -11.35 0.18
N TRP A 12 -5.36 -10.57 -0.11
CA TRP A 12 -6.73 -10.91 0.27
C TRP A 12 -7.26 -12.03 -0.62
N GLY A 13 -8.23 -12.77 -0.13
CA GLY A 13 -8.68 -14.01 -0.77
C GLY A 13 -9.16 -13.89 -2.21
N GLN A 14 -9.63 -12.72 -2.61
CA GLN A 14 -10.06 -12.47 -3.99
C GLN A 14 -8.91 -12.08 -4.94
N THR A 15 -7.71 -11.86 -4.43
CA THR A 15 -6.58 -11.40 -5.24
C THR A 15 -5.76 -12.57 -5.74
N SER A 16 -5.60 -12.66 -7.05
CA SER A 16 -4.76 -13.68 -7.70
C SER A 16 -3.39 -13.11 -7.99
N LEU A 17 -2.34 -13.91 -7.77
CA LEU A 17 -0.99 -13.56 -8.20
C LEU A 17 -0.88 -13.46 -9.72
N ALA A 18 -1.79 -14.09 -10.45
CA ALA A 18 -1.83 -14.05 -11.90
C ALA A 18 -2.75 -12.95 -12.45
N ASP A 19 -3.20 -12.03 -11.59
CA ASP A 19 -4.07 -10.93 -12.03
C ASP A 19 -3.35 -10.05 -13.05
N GLU A 20 -3.99 -9.82 -14.20
CA GLU A 20 -3.38 -9.06 -15.32
C GLU A 20 -3.05 -7.61 -14.95
N ARG A 21 -3.67 -7.07 -13.90
CA ARG A 21 -3.43 -5.70 -13.44
C ARG A 21 -2.14 -5.58 -12.64
N LEU A 22 -1.58 -6.69 -12.15
CA LEU A 22 -0.38 -6.69 -11.32
C LEU A 22 0.87 -6.92 -12.14
N GLN A 23 1.92 -6.15 -11.85
CA GLN A 23 3.23 -6.32 -12.42
C GLN A 23 4.26 -6.25 -11.30
N PHE A 24 5.06 -7.29 -11.17
CA PHE A 24 6.09 -7.41 -10.14
C PHE A 24 7.45 -7.05 -10.72
N GLY A 25 8.05 -5.99 -10.19
CA GLY A 25 9.42 -5.60 -10.52
C GLY A 25 10.39 -6.03 -9.41
N PRO A 26 11.69 -5.73 -9.58
CA PRO A 26 12.68 -6.12 -8.57
C PRO A 26 12.53 -5.36 -7.25
N GLU A 27 11.99 -4.14 -7.30
CA GLU A 27 11.91 -3.25 -6.15
C GLU A 27 10.48 -2.76 -5.87
N GLU A 28 9.53 -3.02 -6.77
CA GLU A 28 8.19 -2.47 -6.64
C GLU A 28 7.14 -3.38 -7.25
N ILE A 29 5.92 -3.19 -6.80
CA ILE A 29 4.74 -3.80 -7.38
C ILE A 29 3.90 -2.68 -7.96
N CYS A 30 3.52 -2.81 -9.22
CA CYS A 30 2.64 -1.87 -9.91
C CYS A 30 1.30 -2.53 -10.16
N ALA A 31 0.22 -1.78 -9.94
CA ALA A 31 -1.13 -2.21 -10.27
C ALA A 31 -1.75 -1.22 -11.23
N ARG A 32 -2.39 -1.73 -12.28
CA ARG A 32 -3.07 -0.89 -13.25
C ARG A 32 -4.57 -0.89 -12.99
N HIS A 33 -5.14 0.30 -12.85
CA HIS A 33 -6.58 0.46 -12.66
C HIS A 33 -7.29 0.27 -14.00
N LEU A 34 -8.16 -0.74 -14.08
CA LEU A 34 -8.96 -1.03 -15.26
C LEU A 34 -10.44 -0.85 -14.95
N PRO A 35 -11.26 -0.44 -15.94
CA PRO A 35 -12.71 -0.25 -15.74
C PRO A 35 -13.46 -1.58 -15.75
N ARG A 36 -12.82 -2.68 -15.42
CA ARG A 36 -13.39 -4.02 -15.42
C ARG A 36 -12.65 -4.91 -14.44
N GLY A 37 -13.20 -6.06 -14.20
CA GLY A 37 -12.60 -7.07 -13.34
C GLY A 37 -13.16 -7.06 -11.92
N THR A 38 -12.76 -8.04 -11.14
CA THR A 38 -13.14 -8.15 -9.72
C THR A 38 -12.33 -7.17 -8.89
N SER A 39 -12.72 -6.99 -7.63
CA SER A 39 -11.89 -6.23 -6.70
C SER A 39 -10.55 -6.92 -6.49
N LEU A 40 -9.54 -6.12 -6.21
CA LEU A 40 -8.18 -6.56 -5.91
C LEU A 40 -7.74 -5.84 -4.66
N LYS A 41 -7.16 -6.58 -3.71
CA LYS A 41 -6.54 -5.99 -2.54
C LYS A 41 -5.25 -6.69 -2.22
N LEU A 42 -4.20 -5.90 -1.98
CA LEU A 42 -2.93 -6.39 -1.49
C LEU A 42 -2.30 -5.39 -0.54
N GLY A 43 -1.42 -5.87 0.29
CA GLY A 43 -0.63 -5.05 1.18
C GLY A 43 0.82 -5.47 1.15
N VAL A 44 1.71 -4.53 1.45
CA VAL A 44 3.15 -4.79 1.52
C VAL A 44 3.75 -4.06 2.71
N TYR A 45 4.92 -4.54 3.12
CA TYR A 45 5.82 -3.75 3.95
C TYR A 45 6.82 -3.06 3.03
N THR A 46 6.87 -1.75 3.12
CA THR A 46 7.86 -0.97 2.38
C THR A 46 8.72 -0.17 3.35
N ALA A 47 10.05 -0.28 3.19
CA ALA A 47 10.99 0.50 3.98
C ALA A 47 10.95 1.99 3.64
N LYS A 48 10.31 2.36 2.53
CA LYS A 48 10.14 3.76 2.13
C LYS A 48 8.89 4.41 2.71
N GLY A 49 7.95 3.61 3.22
CA GLY A 49 6.73 4.10 3.86
C GLY A 49 5.83 4.91 2.94
N ARG A 50 5.76 4.55 1.65
CA ARG A 50 4.96 5.34 0.71
C ARG A 50 4.34 4.47 -0.37
N ILE A 51 3.22 4.97 -0.89
CA ILE A 51 2.49 4.42 -2.01
C ILE A 51 2.09 5.58 -2.91
N SER A 52 2.10 5.39 -4.22
CA SER A 52 1.73 6.46 -5.13
C SER A 52 0.82 5.95 -6.25
N ALA A 53 0.07 6.87 -6.83
CA ALA A 53 -0.77 6.59 -7.98
C ALA A 53 -0.67 7.74 -8.98
N GLU A 54 -0.76 7.37 -10.26
CA GLU A 54 -0.76 8.32 -11.36
C GLU A 54 -2.12 8.29 -12.04
N SER A 55 -2.73 9.46 -12.18
CA SER A 55 -4.03 9.61 -12.83
C SER A 55 -4.21 11.06 -13.28
N LEU A 56 -4.90 11.25 -14.38
CA LEU A 56 -5.24 12.58 -14.86
C LEU A 56 -4.04 13.53 -15.00
N GLY A 57 -2.90 13.00 -15.43
CA GLY A 57 -1.68 13.79 -15.62
C GLY A 57 -0.97 14.19 -14.33
N GLN A 58 -1.33 13.59 -13.21
CA GLN A 58 -0.75 13.91 -11.90
C GLN A 58 -0.33 12.65 -11.17
N ARG A 59 0.59 12.80 -10.21
CA ARG A 59 0.98 11.74 -9.28
C ARG A 59 0.66 12.17 -7.86
N LEU A 60 -0.14 11.35 -7.18
CA LEU A 60 -0.35 11.46 -5.74
C LEU A 60 0.59 10.50 -5.03
N THR A 61 1.37 11.01 -4.09
CA THR A 61 2.19 10.18 -3.21
C THR A 61 1.70 10.33 -1.78
N VAL A 62 1.43 9.21 -1.14
CA VAL A 62 1.01 9.15 0.27
C VAL A 62 2.12 8.46 1.04
N SER A 63 2.63 9.11 2.08
CA SER A 63 3.73 8.57 2.88
C SER A 63 3.41 8.64 4.37
N CYS A 64 4.09 7.79 5.13
CA CYS A 64 3.95 7.73 6.58
C CYS A 64 5.26 7.31 7.22
N GLU A 65 5.33 7.42 8.53
CA GLU A 65 6.46 6.94 9.30
C GLU A 65 6.56 5.42 9.20
N VAL A 66 7.78 4.90 9.09
CA VAL A 66 8.05 3.46 8.98
C VAL A 66 8.35 2.89 10.36
N HIS A 67 7.68 1.79 10.69
CA HIS A 67 7.85 1.07 11.94
C HIS A 67 8.28 -0.37 11.66
N PRO A 68 8.82 -1.11 12.65
CA PRO A 68 9.19 -2.51 12.44
C PRO A 68 8.01 -3.38 12.00
N ILE A 69 8.29 -4.35 11.15
CA ILE A 69 7.27 -5.27 10.61
C ILE A 69 6.39 -5.86 11.72
N ALA A 70 6.98 -6.24 12.85
CA ALA A 70 6.25 -6.87 13.94
C ALA A 70 5.16 -5.98 14.56
N GLN A 71 5.21 -4.67 14.34
CA GLN A 71 4.22 -3.72 14.83
C GLN A 71 3.13 -3.40 13.81
N CYS A 72 3.25 -3.95 12.60
CA CYS A 72 2.35 -3.61 11.50
C CYS A 72 1.16 -4.57 11.42
N ALA A 73 0.02 -4.05 10.94
CA ALA A 73 -1.20 -4.81 10.76
C ALA A 73 -1.12 -5.76 9.55
N ASP A 74 -2.12 -6.62 9.43
CA ASP A 74 -2.31 -7.50 8.26
C ASP A 74 -1.07 -8.31 7.90
N HIS A 75 -0.47 -8.94 8.94
CA HIS A 75 0.73 -9.77 8.85
C HIS A 75 1.99 -9.00 8.49
N GLY A 76 2.02 -7.70 8.73
CA GLY A 76 3.22 -6.89 8.58
C GLY A 76 3.17 -5.84 7.48
N CYS A 77 1.99 -5.37 7.13
CA CYS A 77 1.82 -4.35 6.09
C CYS A 77 1.85 -2.93 6.65
N ASN A 78 2.48 -2.02 5.95
CA ASN A 78 2.38 -0.59 6.25
C ASN A 78 1.75 0.23 5.12
N VAL A 79 1.61 -0.34 3.91
CA VAL A 79 0.79 0.25 2.84
C VAL A 79 -0.08 -0.83 2.22
N GLU A 80 -1.27 -0.41 1.76
CA GLU A 80 -2.23 -1.32 1.12
C GLU A 80 -2.90 -0.64 -0.05
N LEU A 81 -3.25 -1.43 -1.05
CA LEU A 81 -3.92 -0.97 -2.26
C LEU A 81 -5.22 -1.75 -2.43
N TYR A 82 -6.30 -1.02 -2.68
CA TYR A 82 -7.56 -1.60 -3.09
C TYR A 82 -7.98 -1.04 -4.44
N LEU A 83 -8.37 -1.91 -5.35
CA LEU A 83 -8.91 -1.54 -6.66
C LEU A 83 -10.22 -2.25 -6.92
N ASN A 84 -11.15 -1.53 -7.52
CA ASN A 84 -12.28 -2.12 -8.24
C ASN A 84 -12.50 -1.27 -9.50
N PRO A 85 -13.46 -1.59 -10.39
CA PRO A 85 -13.63 -0.81 -11.62
C PRO A 85 -13.87 0.68 -11.42
N ASP A 86 -14.41 1.08 -10.28
CA ASP A 86 -14.84 2.45 -10.05
C ASP A 86 -13.86 3.26 -9.18
N VAL A 87 -13.08 2.60 -8.32
CA VAL A 87 -12.22 3.30 -7.36
C VAL A 87 -10.85 2.68 -7.23
N MET A 88 -9.92 3.50 -6.77
CA MET A 88 -8.58 3.12 -6.36
C MET A 88 -8.35 3.74 -4.99
N GLU A 89 -7.99 2.89 -4.01
CA GLU A 89 -7.69 3.34 -2.65
C GLU A 89 -6.22 3.10 -2.33
N LEU A 90 -5.55 4.16 -1.91
CA LEU A 90 -4.17 4.12 -1.43
C LEU A 90 -4.21 4.25 0.09
N GLU A 91 -3.72 3.25 0.79
CA GLU A 91 -3.80 3.22 2.25
C GLU A 91 -2.42 3.14 2.87
N THR A 92 -2.18 3.94 3.91
CA THR A 92 -1.08 3.71 4.85
C THR A 92 -1.67 3.27 6.17
N LEU A 93 -0.92 2.49 6.95
CA LEU A 93 -1.43 1.95 8.20
C LEU A 93 -0.55 2.37 9.36
N GLY A 94 -1.19 2.77 10.46
CA GLY A 94 -0.52 2.96 11.73
C GLY A 94 -0.19 1.63 12.39
N VAL A 95 0.60 1.68 13.45
CA VAL A 95 0.98 0.49 14.19
C VAL A 95 -0.19 -0.09 14.97
N LEU A 96 -0.14 -1.39 15.20
CA LEU A 96 -1.07 -2.05 16.10
C LEU A 96 -0.87 -1.52 17.51
N ALA A 97 -1.97 -1.22 18.19
CA ALA A 97 -1.92 -0.69 19.55
C ALA A 97 -3.04 -1.30 20.39
N ARG A 98 -2.73 -1.58 21.64
CA ARG A 98 -3.75 -1.94 22.63
C ARG A 98 -4.15 -0.68 23.36
N LEU A 99 -5.44 -0.33 23.28
CA LEU A 99 -5.96 0.88 23.91
C LEU A 99 -6.84 0.52 25.09
N ALA A 100 -6.48 1.02 26.26
CA ALA A 100 -7.37 1.01 27.43
C ALA A 100 -8.42 2.13 27.23
N PRO A 101 -9.55 2.07 27.97
CA PRO A 101 -10.54 3.16 27.92
C PRO A 101 -9.89 4.51 28.17
N GLY A 102 -10.19 5.50 27.32
CA GLY A 102 -9.64 6.84 27.40
C GLY A 102 -8.30 7.05 26.71
N GLN A 103 -7.64 5.97 26.25
CA GLN A 103 -6.39 6.09 25.50
C GLN A 103 -6.67 6.26 24.01
N SER A 104 -5.71 6.85 23.28
CA SER A 104 -5.80 7.04 21.84
C SER A 104 -4.45 6.75 21.18
N THR A 105 -4.52 6.47 19.89
CA THR A 105 -3.32 6.37 19.03
C THR A 105 -3.53 7.30 17.85
N HIS A 106 -2.43 7.67 17.20
CA HIS A 106 -2.46 8.60 16.08
C HIS A 106 -1.65 8.04 14.93
N HIS A 107 -2.08 8.36 13.71
CA HIS A 107 -1.37 8.02 12.48
C HIS A 107 -1.42 9.25 11.58
N THR A 108 -0.26 9.62 11.03
CA THR A 108 -0.14 10.81 10.18
C THR A 108 0.32 10.39 8.80
N GLU A 109 -0.36 10.92 7.79
CA GLU A 109 0.03 10.77 6.39
C GLU A 109 0.49 12.11 5.84
N PHE A 110 1.43 12.06 4.91
CA PHE A 110 1.85 13.22 4.13
C PHE A 110 1.49 12.98 2.68
N TRP A 111 0.76 13.92 2.10
CA TRP A 111 0.30 13.84 0.73
C TRP A 111 1.06 14.84 -0.13
N THR A 112 1.57 14.36 -1.25
CA THR A 112 2.22 15.20 -2.27
C THR A 112 1.52 14.97 -3.59
N LEU A 113 1.14 16.05 -4.23
CA LEU A 113 0.52 16.00 -5.57
C LEU A 113 1.43 16.77 -6.52
N GLU A 114 1.82 16.14 -7.62
CA GLU A 114 2.71 16.77 -8.60
C GLU A 114 2.26 16.43 -10.01
N PRO A 115 2.49 17.34 -10.98
CA PRO A 115 2.20 17.03 -12.38
C PRO A 115 3.18 15.98 -12.90
N LEU A 116 2.71 15.11 -13.78
CA LEU A 116 3.59 14.21 -14.51
C LEU A 116 4.30 14.99 -15.59
N SER A 117 5.60 14.72 -15.73
CA SER A 117 6.37 15.35 -16.81
C SER A 117 5.92 14.78 -18.16
N GLU A 118 5.75 15.66 -19.14
CA GLU A 118 5.56 15.27 -20.52
C GLU A 118 6.90 14.76 -21.06
N GLY A 119 6.90 13.55 -21.62
CA GLY A 119 8.17 13.08 -22.11
C GLY A 119 8.08 11.94 -23.01
#